data_9e36d59097f2edc23b4a9916060a1b31
#
_entry.id   9e36d59097f2edc23b4a9916060a1b31
#
_cell.length_a   1.000
_cell.length_b   1.000
_cell.length_c   1.000
_cell.angle_alpha   90.00
_cell.angle_beta   90.00
_cell.angle_gamma   90.00
#
_symmetry.space_group_name_H-M   'P 1'
#
loop_
_entity.id
_entity.type
_entity.pdbx_description
1 polymer ?
#
loop_
_entity_poly.entity_id
_entity_poly.type
_entity_poly.pdbx_seq_one_letter_code
_entity_poly.pdbx_strand_id
1 'polypeptide(L)'
;MSNVLPTYPRSGLQFTHGKGCYLYDEKGNEYLDFGSGIAVNSLGYSHPYLNTRLKEQLEKLWHLSNVYKIPEQEKLAQRLCEVSFADYVFFCNSGTEAIEASIKIARRYFHQTLKSKTKNEIISFTGSFHGRTLGALAAGGFSKLNTFNTTIEGFTQIDFA
;
A
#
# COMPACT_ATOMS: atom_id res chain seq x y z
N MET A 1 -25.95 8.36 -14.36
CA MET A 1 -24.61 9.03 -14.27
C MET A 1 -23.92 8.54 -13.00
N SER A 2 -22.61 8.32 -13.05
CA SER A 2 -21.82 7.97 -11.84
C SER A 2 -21.42 9.26 -11.11
N ASN A 3 -21.60 9.29 -9.79
CA ASN A 3 -21.11 10.39 -8.94
C ASN A 3 -19.66 10.15 -8.45
N VAL A 4 -19.02 9.07 -8.90
CA VAL A 4 -17.63 8.78 -8.57
C VAL A 4 -16.74 9.51 -9.56
N LEU A 5 -15.77 10.29 -9.05
CA LEU A 5 -14.82 11.04 -9.87
C LEU A 5 -14.13 10.13 -10.90
N PRO A 6 -14.12 10.48 -12.19
CA PRO A 6 -13.61 9.61 -13.27
C PRO A 6 -12.07 9.64 -13.35
N THR A 7 -11.40 9.23 -12.28
CA THR A 7 -9.94 9.15 -12.20
C THR A 7 -9.36 7.92 -12.90
N TYR A 8 -10.21 6.96 -13.29
CA TYR A 8 -9.85 5.74 -14.01
C TYR A 8 -10.80 5.47 -15.16
N PRO A 9 -10.31 4.97 -16.31
CA PRO A 9 -11.16 4.40 -17.34
C PRO A 9 -11.75 3.09 -16.81
N ARG A 10 -13.02 3.11 -16.40
CA ARG A 10 -13.69 1.91 -15.87
C ARG A 10 -14.23 1.08 -17.00
N SER A 11 -14.10 -0.26 -16.89
CA SER A 11 -14.84 -1.18 -17.75
C SER A 11 -16.34 -1.07 -17.47
N GLY A 12 -17.16 -1.49 -18.42
CA GLY A 12 -18.61 -1.59 -18.23
C GLY A 12 -19.05 -2.78 -17.36
N LEU A 13 -18.10 -3.60 -16.86
CA LEU A 13 -18.39 -4.76 -16.04
C LEU A 13 -18.70 -4.35 -14.59
N GLN A 14 -19.72 -4.97 -14.03
CA GLN A 14 -20.10 -4.78 -12.62
C GLN A 14 -20.18 -6.14 -11.95
N PHE A 15 -19.35 -6.34 -10.93
CA PHE A 15 -19.31 -7.59 -10.17
C PHE A 15 -20.04 -7.45 -8.85
N THR A 16 -20.77 -8.48 -8.45
CA THR A 16 -21.56 -8.53 -7.22
C THR A 16 -20.90 -9.35 -6.12
N HIS A 17 -20.18 -10.40 -6.50
CA HIS A 17 -19.48 -11.26 -5.55
C HIS A 17 -18.30 -11.98 -6.22
N GLY A 18 -17.49 -12.66 -5.40
CA GLY A 18 -16.39 -13.51 -5.86
C GLY A 18 -16.26 -14.76 -5.02
N LYS A 19 -15.71 -15.83 -5.61
CA LYS A 19 -15.40 -17.09 -4.92
C LYS A 19 -14.13 -17.70 -5.50
N GLY A 20 -13.15 -17.98 -4.66
CA GLY A 20 -11.85 -18.46 -5.13
C GLY A 20 -11.21 -17.46 -6.10
N CYS A 21 -10.89 -17.89 -7.31
CA CYS A 21 -10.30 -17.06 -8.36
C CYS A 21 -11.34 -16.43 -9.31
N TYR A 22 -12.63 -16.54 -9.03
CA TYR A 22 -13.69 -16.12 -9.94
C TYR A 22 -14.50 -14.95 -9.39
N LEU A 23 -14.88 -14.05 -10.29
CA LEU A 23 -15.83 -12.96 -10.07
C LEU A 23 -17.13 -13.26 -10.80
N TYR A 24 -18.24 -12.78 -10.28
CA TYR A 24 -19.58 -12.99 -10.84
C TYR A 24 -20.28 -11.65 -11.01
N ASP A 25 -20.88 -11.44 -12.20
CA ASP A 25 -21.69 -10.26 -12.48
C ASP A 25 -23.14 -10.42 -11.98
N GLU A 26 -23.96 -9.39 -12.16
CA GLU A 26 -25.38 -9.39 -11.78
C GLU A 26 -26.22 -10.46 -12.53
N LYS A 27 -25.75 -10.92 -13.69
CA LYS A 27 -26.41 -11.94 -14.51
C LYS A 27 -25.94 -13.35 -14.15
N GLY A 28 -25.00 -13.48 -13.22
CA GLY A 28 -24.39 -14.76 -12.85
C GLY A 28 -23.32 -15.26 -13.80
N ASN A 29 -22.86 -14.44 -14.74
CA ASN A 29 -21.72 -14.82 -15.59
C ASN A 29 -20.44 -14.88 -14.75
N GLU A 30 -19.63 -15.90 -15.02
CA GLU A 30 -18.40 -16.17 -14.31
C GLU A 30 -17.19 -15.62 -15.09
N TYR A 31 -16.26 -14.98 -14.38
CA TYR A 31 -15.05 -14.41 -14.94
C TYR A 31 -13.84 -14.86 -14.11
N LEU A 32 -12.86 -15.49 -14.75
CA LEU A 32 -11.60 -15.81 -14.10
C LEU A 32 -10.76 -14.55 -13.90
N ASP A 33 -10.48 -14.22 -12.64
CA ASP A 33 -9.77 -12.99 -12.27
C ASP A 33 -8.26 -13.23 -12.09
N PHE A 34 -7.48 -12.93 -13.10
CA PHE A 34 -6.01 -12.86 -13.00
C PHE A 34 -5.49 -11.52 -12.47
N GLY A 35 -6.34 -10.51 -12.35
CA GLY A 35 -5.97 -9.19 -11.81
C GLY A 35 -5.84 -9.17 -10.30
N SER A 36 -6.64 -10.00 -9.62
CA SER A 36 -6.61 -10.22 -8.17
C SER A 36 -6.61 -8.91 -7.36
N GLY A 37 -7.30 -7.87 -7.84
CA GLY A 37 -7.28 -6.54 -7.23
C GLY A 37 -5.89 -5.87 -7.28
N ILE A 38 -5.10 -6.14 -8.33
CA ILE A 38 -3.69 -5.78 -8.47
C ILE A 38 -2.86 -6.47 -7.37
N ALA A 39 -2.92 -7.81 -7.33
CA ALA A 39 -2.23 -8.71 -6.42
C ALA A 39 -2.58 -8.54 -4.92
N VAL A 40 -3.76 -7.99 -4.62
CA VAL A 40 -4.24 -7.82 -3.23
C VAL A 40 -4.93 -9.09 -2.72
N ASN A 41 -5.75 -9.74 -3.56
CA ASN A 41 -6.56 -10.91 -3.19
C ASN A 41 -5.78 -12.22 -3.35
N SER A 42 -4.61 -12.34 -2.74
CA SER A 42 -3.70 -13.49 -2.92
C SER A 42 -4.31 -14.83 -2.50
N LEU A 43 -5.28 -14.85 -1.58
CA LEU A 43 -6.00 -16.05 -1.14
C LEU A 43 -7.34 -16.23 -1.87
N GLY A 44 -7.62 -15.40 -2.89
CA GLY A 44 -8.87 -15.41 -3.61
C GLY A 44 -10.02 -14.76 -2.84
N TYR A 45 -11.20 -14.81 -3.46
CA TYR A 45 -12.42 -14.23 -2.93
C TYR A 45 -13.10 -15.18 -1.95
N SER A 46 -13.69 -14.61 -0.90
CA SER A 46 -14.52 -15.34 0.07
C SER A 46 -13.84 -16.56 0.71
N HIS A 47 -12.54 -16.43 1.02
CA HIS A 47 -11.78 -17.51 1.64
C HIS A 47 -12.41 -17.91 3.00
N PRO A 48 -12.82 -19.18 3.21
CA PRO A 48 -13.66 -19.57 4.34
C PRO A 48 -13.04 -19.26 5.70
N TYR A 49 -11.76 -19.55 5.86
CA TYR A 49 -11.04 -19.27 7.11
C TYR A 49 -10.99 -17.77 7.41
N LEU A 50 -10.65 -16.94 6.42
CA LEU A 50 -10.59 -15.48 6.60
C LEU A 50 -11.97 -14.92 6.97
N ASN A 51 -13.02 -15.37 6.27
CA ASN A 51 -14.38 -14.94 6.57
C ASN A 51 -14.79 -15.28 8.01
N THR A 52 -14.43 -16.47 8.50
CA THR A 52 -14.71 -16.88 9.88
C THR A 52 -13.95 -15.98 10.87
N ARG A 53 -12.65 -15.79 10.67
CA ARG A 53 -11.84 -14.94 11.56
C ARG A 53 -12.30 -13.48 11.57
N LEU A 54 -12.68 -12.93 10.41
CA LEU A 54 -13.24 -11.57 10.32
C LEU A 54 -14.56 -11.45 11.09
N LYS A 55 -15.48 -12.43 10.96
CA LYS A 55 -16.74 -12.43 11.72
C LYS A 55 -16.48 -12.45 13.23
N GLU A 56 -15.58 -13.29 13.70
CA GLU A 56 -15.18 -13.33 15.10
C GLU A 56 -14.58 -12.00 15.60
N GLN A 57 -13.83 -11.30 14.74
CA GLN A 57 -13.24 -10.02 15.10
C GLN A 57 -14.26 -8.88 15.11
N LEU A 58 -15.27 -8.92 14.22
CA LEU A 58 -16.36 -7.93 14.19
C LEU A 58 -17.14 -7.85 15.51
N GLU A 59 -17.23 -8.96 16.24
CA GLU A 59 -17.90 -9.04 17.55
C GLU A 59 -17.04 -8.50 18.72
N LYS A 60 -15.77 -8.13 18.46
CA LYS A 60 -14.83 -7.63 19.46
C LYS A 60 -14.56 -6.14 19.28
N LEU A 61 -13.44 -5.80 18.66
CA LEU A 61 -12.98 -4.43 18.46
C LEU A 61 -12.75 -4.17 16.97
N TRP A 62 -13.35 -3.13 16.46
CA TRP A 62 -13.19 -2.68 15.08
C TRP A 62 -11.99 -1.74 14.92
N HIS A 63 -11.81 -0.88 15.90
CA HIS A 63 -10.73 0.10 15.90
C HIS A 63 -10.28 0.40 17.33
N LEU A 64 -8.98 0.60 17.49
CA LEU A 64 -8.38 1.06 18.72
C LEU A 64 -7.23 2.01 18.38
N SER A 65 -7.10 3.10 19.15
CA SER A 65 -6.00 4.05 18.95
C SER A 65 -4.63 3.42 19.24
N ASN A 66 -3.62 3.84 18.48
CA ASN A 66 -2.21 3.43 18.66
C ASN A 66 -1.62 3.80 20.03
N VAL A 67 -2.33 4.56 20.88
CA VAL A 67 -1.92 4.81 22.27
C VAL A 67 -2.14 3.59 23.17
N TYR A 68 -2.86 2.59 22.69
CA TYR A 68 -3.09 1.33 23.40
C TYR A 68 -2.36 0.17 22.72
N LYS A 69 -2.02 -0.85 23.49
CA LYS A 69 -1.47 -2.09 22.94
C LYS A 69 -2.59 -2.90 22.28
N ILE A 70 -2.33 -3.39 21.08
CA ILE A 70 -3.24 -4.24 20.29
C ILE A 70 -2.58 -5.61 20.17
N PRO A 71 -3.09 -6.66 20.88
CA PRO A 71 -2.43 -7.95 20.92
C PRO A 71 -2.22 -8.61 19.56
N GLU A 72 -3.18 -8.46 18.64
CA GLU A 72 -3.08 -9.00 17.27
C GLU A 72 -1.99 -8.31 16.46
N GLN A 73 -1.82 -7.00 16.64
CA GLN A 73 -0.76 -6.23 16.00
C GLN A 73 0.62 -6.65 16.50
N GLU A 74 0.77 -6.85 17.82
CA GLU A 74 2.02 -7.33 18.42
C GLU A 74 2.41 -8.73 17.91
N LYS A 75 1.45 -9.65 17.83
CA LYS A 75 1.68 -11.01 17.28
C LYS A 75 2.09 -10.96 15.81
N LEU A 76 1.45 -10.11 15.01
CA LEU A 76 1.81 -9.96 13.60
C LEU A 76 3.21 -9.34 13.46
N ALA A 77 3.53 -8.30 14.24
CA ALA A 77 4.86 -7.69 14.26
C ALA A 77 5.94 -8.71 14.61
N GLN A 78 5.73 -9.49 15.68
CA GLN A 78 6.65 -10.57 16.08
C GLN A 78 6.86 -11.55 14.92
N ARG A 79 5.78 -12.03 14.29
CA ARG A 79 5.87 -12.99 13.19
C ARG A 79 6.62 -12.43 11.98
N LEU A 80 6.42 -11.15 11.65
CA LEU A 80 7.13 -10.49 10.57
C LEU A 80 8.64 -10.34 10.87
N CYS A 81 9.01 -10.01 12.10
CA CYS A 81 10.42 -9.97 12.52
C CYS A 81 11.06 -11.36 12.48
N GLU A 82 10.37 -12.42 12.90
CA GLU A 82 10.89 -13.80 12.85
C GLU A 82 11.20 -14.30 11.44
N VAL A 83 10.49 -13.84 10.42
CA VAL A 83 10.64 -14.27 9.02
C VAL A 83 11.36 -13.27 8.13
N SER A 84 11.91 -12.22 8.69
CA SER A 84 12.63 -11.17 7.97
C SER A 84 13.89 -10.73 8.71
N PHE A 85 14.59 -9.75 8.18
CA PHE A 85 15.76 -9.13 8.83
C PHE A 85 15.39 -7.99 9.80
N ALA A 86 14.10 -7.66 9.91
CA ALA A 86 13.64 -6.49 10.64
C ALA A 86 13.56 -6.75 12.16
N ASP A 87 13.97 -5.78 12.96
CA ASP A 87 13.80 -5.77 14.42
C ASP A 87 12.45 -5.15 14.83
N TYR A 88 11.88 -4.30 13.97
CA TYR A 88 10.65 -3.56 14.22
C TYR A 88 9.75 -3.51 12.99
N VAL A 89 8.45 -3.38 13.21
CA VAL A 89 7.43 -3.24 12.17
C VAL A 89 6.63 -1.95 12.40
N PHE A 90 6.44 -1.18 11.35
CA PHE A 90 5.55 -0.03 11.32
C PHE A 90 4.29 -0.37 10.53
N PHE A 91 3.13 -0.26 11.15
CA PHE A 91 1.84 -0.47 10.50
C PHE A 91 1.24 0.84 10.02
N CYS A 92 0.69 0.83 8.81
CA CYS A 92 0.02 1.96 8.19
C CYS A 92 -1.14 1.47 7.29
N ASN A 93 -1.93 2.39 6.74
CA ASN A 93 -3.14 2.04 6.00
C ASN A 93 -2.90 1.75 4.52
N SER A 94 -1.74 2.11 3.98
CA SER A 94 -1.46 2.00 2.55
C SER A 94 0.02 1.92 2.23
N GLY A 95 0.35 1.39 1.04
CA GLY A 95 1.74 1.38 0.55
C GLY A 95 2.32 2.78 0.38
N THR A 96 1.51 3.77 0.00
CA THR A 96 1.99 5.16 -0.10
C THR A 96 2.38 5.75 1.26
N GLU A 97 1.64 5.41 2.34
CA GLU A 97 2.03 5.80 3.71
C GLU A 97 3.32 5.12 4.16
N ALA A 98 3.52 3.86 3.77
CA ALA A 98 4.77 3.15 4.02
C ALA A 98 5.96 3.83 3.31
N ILE A 99 5.80 4.26 2.06
CA ILE A 99 6.82 5.03 1.32
C ILE A 99 7.08 6.38 1.99
N GLU A 100 6.04 7.12 2.37
CA GLU A 100 6.19 8.39 3.11
C GLU A 100 6.93 8.21 4.44
N ALA A 101 6.64 7.14 5.17
CA ALA A 101 7.36 6.78 6.39
C ALA A 101 8.83 6.48 6.11
N SER A 102 9.12 5.69 5.06
CA SER A 102 10.47 5.32 4.65
C SER A 102 11.33 6.55 4.30
N ILE A 103 10.77 7.49 3.53
CA ILE A 103 11.44 8.75 3.17
C ILE A 103 11.77 9.57 4.45
N LYS A 104 10.79 9.70 5.34
CA LYS A 104 10.97 10.45 6.61
C LYS A 104 11.98 9.79 7.54
N ILE A 105 11.95 8.46 7.66
CA ILE A 105 12.88 7.70 8.50
C ILE A 105 14.30 7.83 7.95
N ALA A 106 14.50 7.64 6.64
CA ALA A 106 15.80 7.77 6.01
C ALA A 106 16.40 9.16 6.23
N ARG A 107 15.65 10.23 5.93
CA ARG A 107 16.11 11.62 6.14
C ARG A 107 16.39 11.92 7.61
N ARG A 108 15.53 11.46 8.52
CA ARG A 108 15.72 11.66 9.97
C ARG A 108 16.96 10.94 10.47
N TYR A 109 17.21 9.70 10.03
CA TYR A 109 18.39 8.93 10.40
C TYR A 109 19.68 9.65 10.02
N PHE A 110 19.80 10.09 8.77
CA PHE A 110 20.99 10.82 8.32
C PHE A 110 21.14 12.17 9.02
N HIS A 111 20.08 12.89 9.25
CA HIS A 111 20.11 14.19 9.91
C HIS A 111 20.40 14.09 11.42
N GLN A 112 19.68 13.26 12.15
CA GLN A 112 19.77 13.19 13.62
C GLN A 112 20.85 12.23 14.12
N THR A 113 20.93 11.01 13.54
CA THR A 113 21.85 9.97 14.02
C THR A 113 23.24 10.18 13.47
N LEU A 114 23.38 10.39 12.17
CA LEU A 114 24.68 10.59 11.51
C LEU A 114 25.09 12.07 11.44
N LYS A 115 24.24 13.00 11.92
CA LYS A 115 24.45 14.46 11.94
C LYS A 115 24.88 15.03 10.57
N SER A 116 24.47 14.39 9.48
CA SER A 116 24.74 14.84 8.13
C SER A 116 23.80 15.99 7.75
N LYS A 117 24.37 17.08 7.24
CA LYS A 117 23.60 18.23 6.72
C LYS A 117 23.34 18.15 5.23
N THR A 118 23.98 17.19 4.52
CA THR A 118 23.96 17.12 3.06
C THR A 118 23.27 15.86 2.51
N LYS A 119 23.15 14.81 3.30
CA LYS A 119 22.51 13.54 2.86
C LYS A 119 20.99 13.60 3.05
N ASN A 120 20.31 14.27 2.16
CA ASN A 120 18.85 14.40 2.11
C ASN A 120 18.23 13.87 0.81
N GLU A 121 19.08 13.44 -0.13
CA GLU A 121 18.68 12.87 -1.42
C GLU A 121 18.16 11.43 -1.25
N ILE A 122 17.04 11.15 -1.89
CA ILE A 122 16.46 9.80 -2.01
C ILE A 122 16.68 9.32 -3.44
N ILE A 123 17.30 8.17 -3.60
CA ILE A 123 17.49 7.53 -4.90
C ILE A 123 16.36 6.51 -5.09
N SER A 124 15.78 6.51 -6.28
CA SER A 124 14.75 5.56 -6.71
C SER A 124 14.99 5.12 -8.15
N PHE A 125 14.24 4.11 -8.61
CA PHE A 125 14.40 3.59 -9.95
C PHE A 125 13.37 4.18 -10.92
N THR A 126 13.81 4.45 -12.14
CA THR A 126 12.97 4.89 -13.24
C THR A 126 11.81 3.88 -13.47
N GLY A 127 10.60 4.38 -13.69
CA GLY A 127 9.43 3.55 -13.93
C GLY A 127 8.80 2.91 -12.69
N SER A 128 9.36 3.13 -11.50
CA SER A 128 8.81 2.60 -10.24
C SER A 128 7.47 3.23 -9.88
N PHE A 129 6.65 2.50 -9.10
CA PHE A 129 5.42 3.01 -8.52
C PHE A 129 5.53 3.02 -7.00
N HIS A 130 5.47 4.20 -6.40
CA HIS A 130 5.58 4.39 -4.95
C HIS A 130 4.32 4.95 -4.29
N GLY A 131 3.29 5.28 -5.04
CA GLY A 131 2.05 5.85 -4.54
C GLY A 131 1.68 7.17 -5.21
N ARG A 132 0.70 7.89 -4.64
CA ARG A 132 0.14 9.09 -5.24
C ARG A 132 0.13 10.31 -4.34
N THR A 133 0.72 10.25 -3.14
CA THR A 133 1.09 11.46 -2.39
C THR A 133 2.22 12.20 -3.11
N LEU A 134 2.40 13.46 -2.83
CA LEU A 134 3.42 14.26 -3.52
C LEU A 134 4.84 13.69 -3.32
N GLY A 135 5.18 13.24 -2.09
CA GLY A 135 6.47 12.59 -1.83
C GLY A 135 6.64 11.26 -2.55
N ALA A 136 5.60 10.42 -2.55
CA ALA A 136 5.60 9.16 -3.28
C ALA A 136 5.65 9.35 -4.80
N LEU A 137 5.00 10.38 -5.35
CA LEU A 137 5.11 10.76 -6.75
C LEU A 137 6.51 11.24 -7.12
N ALA A 138 7.14 12.04 -6.24
CA ALA A 138 8.51 12.49 -6.43
C ALA A 138 9.49 11.31 -6.49
N ALA A 139 9.34 10.33 -5.59
CA ALA A 139 10.09 9.08 -5.64
C ALA A 139 9.76 8.23 -6.89
N GLY A 140 8.52 8.29 -7.39
CA GLY A 140 8.07 7.54 -8.58
C GLY A 140 8.42 8.16 -9.93
N GLY A 141 8.95 9.39 -9.98
CA GLY A 141 9.44 10.05 -11.18
C GLY A 141 8.81 11.39 -11.52
N PHE A 142 9.64 12.30 -11.98
CA PHE A 142 9.26 13.67 -12.31
C PHE A 142 8.18 13.78 -13.38
N SER A 143 8.11 12.86 -14.34
CA SER A 143 7.07 12.87 -15.38
C SER A 143 5.65 12.85 -14.79
N LYS A 144 5.46 12.24 -13.63
CA LYS A 144 4.18 12.19 -12.92
C LYS A 144 3.88 13.50 -12.19
N LEU A 145 4.89 14.19 -11.68
CA LEU A 145 4.76 15.50 -11.02
C LEU A 145 4.52 16.64 -12.03
N ASN A 146 5.04 16.53 -13.25
CA ASN A 146 4.82 17.52 -14.30
C ASN A 146 3.33 17.75 -14.59
N THR A 147 2.50 16.71 -14.40
CA THR A 147 1.04 16.84 -14.53
C THR A 147 0.44 17.86 -13.56
N PHE A 148 1.10 18.09 -12.43
CA PHE A 148 0.68 19.04 -11.38
C PHE A 148 1.47 20.36 -11.42
N ASN A 149 2.32 20.55 -12.44
CA ASN A 149 3.19 21.71 -12.58
C ASN A 149 3.99 22.02 -11.29
N THR A 150 4.53 20.98 -10.65
CA THR A 150 5.30 21.10 -9.41
C THR A 150 6.54 20.23 -9.44
N THR A 151 7.55 20.64 -8.68
CA THR A 151 8.77 19.85 -8.42
C THR A 151 8.97 19.69 -6.92
N ILE A 152 9.50 18.56 -6.53
CA ILE A 152 9.89 18.28 -5.14
C ILE A 152 11.36 17.88 -5.16
N GLU A 153 12.18 18.69 -4.51
CA GLU A 153 13.62 18.48 -4.45
C GLU A 153 14.01 17.31 -3.54
N GLY A 154 15.22 16.80 -3.73
CA GLY A 154 15.80 15.73 -2.93
C GLY A 154 15.36 14.33 -3.38
N PHE A 155 15.12 14.15 -4.68
CA PHE A 155 14.86 12.86 -5.32
C PHE A 155 15.62 12.75 -6.62
N THR A 156 16.38 11.67 -6.77
CA THR A 156 17.10 11.31 -7.99
C THR A 156 16.65 9.95 -8.49
N GLN A 157 16.44 9.82 -9.78
CA GLN A 157 16.09 8.55 -10.41
C GLN A 157 17.24 8.02 -11.23
N ILE A 158 17.43 6.71 -11.09
CA ILE A 158 18.42 5.95 -11.86
C ILE A 158 17.72 4.80 -12.58
N ASP A 159 18.26 4.36 -13.68
CA ASP A 159 17.74 3.20 -14.37
C ASP A 159 18.05 1.93 -13.58
N PHE A 160 17.09 0.99 -13.63
CA PHE A 160 17.32 -0.34 -13.10
C PHE A 160 18.18 -1.12 -14.10
N ALA A 161 19.33 -1.63 -13.61
CA ALA A 161 20.29 -2.38 -14.44
C ALA A 161 19.75 -3.76 -14.81
#